data_861cf509580206b50a9cba0372278edd
#
_entry.id   861cf509580206b50a9cba0372278edd
#
_cell.length_a   1.000
_cell.length_b   1.000
_cell.length_c   1.000
_cell.angle_alpha   90.00
_cell.angle_beta   90.00
_cell.angle_gamma   90.00
#
_symmetry.space_group_name_H-M   'P 1'
#
loop_
_entity.id
_entity.type
_entity.pdbx_description
1 polymer ?
#
loop_
_entity_poly.entity_id
_entity_poly.type
_entity_poly.pdbx_seq_one_letter_code
_entity_poly.pdbx_strand_id
1 'polypeptide(L)'
;MARRVKYLCNSCGYTYTSIDEIFWIDDTGQVNIKPLVKSTSAESSIAPVKGFFAKYYCYECQEFINKFIIYKKSPEMDEGEIIQMIEDSSDDSKIIQFDDEFQRCIECGSELASKADYSFALDIDDEFHIGEDDYDFSKGNKFKFAGIYHGYFCSNCKKQINKFVITENNANFTDSQIKAVLNEHTNDLTIFIRRDFDICPDCGEEVYFLNQNSTCPKCRKDSLTISDHMMVD
;
A
#
# COMPACT_ATOMS: atom_id res chain seq x y z
N MET A 1 -14.93 -10.42 3.70
CA MET A 1 -15.45 -9.34 4.59
C MET A 1 -14.61 -8.10 4.35
N ALA A 2 -15.23 -6.98 3.97
CA ALA A 2 -14.55 -5.69 3.85
C ALA A 2 -14.62 -4.95 5.19
N ARG A 3 -13.56 -4.25 5.54
CA ARG A 3 -13.55 -3.37 6.71
C ARG A 3 -14.04 -1.99 6.27
N ARG A 4 -15.05 -1.49 6.99
CA ARG A 4 -15.55 -0.12 6.83
C ARG A 4 -15.28 0.66 8.11
N VAL A 5 -14.58 1.78 7.98
CA VAL A 5 -14.24 2.65 9.11
C VAL A 5 -14.75 4.05 8.83
N LYS A 6 -15.51 4.60 9.77
CA LYS A 6 -15.96 5.99 9.70
C LYS A 6 -15.13 6.85 10.64
N TYR A 7 -14.59 7.91 10.09
CA TYR A 7 -13.80 8.90 10.81
C TYR A 7 -14.61 10.19 11.00
N LEU A 8 -14.35 10.87 12.11
CA LEU A 8 -14.97 12.14 12.48
C LEU A 8 -13.89 13.13 12.94
N CYS A 9 -13.98 14.36 12.49
CA CYS A 9 -13.27 15.47 13.08
C CYS A 9 -14.13 16.17 14.13
N ASN A 10 -13.71 16.13 15.39
CA ASN A 10 -14.49 16.70 16.49
C ASN A 10 -14.58 18.24 16.43
N SER A 11 -13.61 18.91 15.82
CA SER A 11 -13.59 20.38 15.72
C SER A 11 -14.55 20.95 14.68
N CYS A 12 -14.80 20.25 13.57
CA CYS A 12 -15.63 20.82 12.47
C CYS A 12 -16.77 19.91 12.00
N GLY A 13 -16.90 18.72 12.56
CA GLY A 13 -17.93 17.74 12.18
C GLY A 13 -17.72 17.08 10.81
N TYR A 14 -16.54 17.26 10.16
CA TYR A 14 -16.22 16.57 8.93
C TYR A 14 -16.21 15.06 9.17
N THR A 15 -16.81 14.31 8.25
CA THR A 15 -16.81 12.85 8.28
C THR A 15 -16.21 12.28 7.01
N TYR A 16 -15.43 11.21 7.15
CA TYR A 16 -14.86 10.43 6.05
C TYR A 16 -15.12 8.95 6.31
N THR A 17 -15.41 8.19 5.27
CA THR A 17 -15.57 6.73 5.38
C THR A 17 -14.55 6.06 4.47
N SER A 18 -13.68 5.24 5.05
CA SER A 18 -12.82 4.32 4.33
C SER A 18 -13.47 2.95 4.28
N ILE A 19 -13.32 2.27 3.16
CA ILE A 19 -13.75 0.89 2.97
C ILE A 19 -12.65 0.16 2.20
N ASP A 20 -12.41 -1.12 2.55
CA ASP A 20 -11.49 -1.94 1.78
C ASP A 20 -12.15 -2.27 0.44
N GLU A 21 -11.55 -1.82 -0.66
CA GLU A 21 -12.08 -1.98 -2.02
C GLU A 21 -11.08 -2.71 -2.90
N ILE A 22 -11.61 -3.49 -3.83
CA ILE A 22 -10.86 -4.07 -4.95
C ILE A 22 -11.37 -3.51 -6.25
N PHE A 23 -10.52 -3.53 -7.26
CA PHE A 23 -10.94 -3.30 -8.62
C PHE A 23 -10.58 -4.48 -9.52
N TRP A 24 -11.25 -4.58 -10.64
CA TRP A 24 -10.88 -5.46 -11.75
C TRP A 24 -11.29 -4.84 -13.08
N ILE A 25 -10.58 -5.22 -14.12
CA ILE A 25 -10.97 -4.93 -15.51
C ILE A 25 -11.52 -6.22 -16.07
N ASP A 26 -12.72 -6.17 -16.61
CA ASP A 26 -13.37 -7.33 -17.23
C ASP A 26 -12.95 -7.52 -18.70
N ASP A 27 -13.46 -8.58 -19.33
CA ASP A 27 -13.15 -8.91 -20.73
C ASP A 27 -13.60 -7.85 -21.74
N THR A 28 -14.45 -6.91 -21.34
CA THR A 28 -14.89 -5.79 -22.17
C THR A 28 -14.01 -4.54 -22.00
N GLY A 29 -13.03 -4.57 -21.09
CA GLY A 29 -12.19 -3.45 -20.73
C GLY A 29 -12.83 -2.50 -19.71
N GLN A 30 -13.98 -2.87 -19.12
CA GLN A 30 -14.64 -2.04 -18.11
C GLN A 30 -13.94 -2.18 -16.76
N VAL A 31 -13.60 -1.04 -16.14
CA VAL A 31 -13.07 -0.96 -14.77
C VAL A 31 -14.21 -1.00 -13.78
N ASN A 32 -14.17 -1.99 -12.89
CA ASN A 32 -15.16 -2.22 -11.85
C ASN A 32 -14.49 -2.00 -10.48
N ILE A 33 -15.09 -1.20 -9.60
CA ILE A 33 -14.60 -0.95 -8.22
C ILE A 33 -15.71 -1.32 -7.24
N LYS A 34 -15.44 -2.22 -6.31
CA LYS A 34 -16.42 -2.66 -5.30
C LYS A 34 -15.75 -2.99 -3.96
N PRO A 35 -16.52 -2.96 -2.86
CA PRO A 35 -16.04 -3.45 -1.57
C PRO A 35 -15.55 -4.91 -1.63
N LEU A 36 -14.50 -5.22 -0.89
CA LEU A 36 -13.88 -6.56 -0.81
C LEU A 36 -14.78 -7.53 0.00
N VAL A 37 -15.86 -8.03 -0.60
CA VAL A 37 -16.77 -9.02 -0.02
C VAL A 37 -16.75 -10.33 -0.81
N LYS A 38 -17.35 -11.39 -0.27
CA LYS A 38 -17.30 -12.72 -0.89
C LYS A 38 -17.86 -12.77 -2.32
N SER A 39 -18.99 -12.09 -2.56
CA SER A 39 -19.59 -12.00 -3.90
C SER A 39 -18.65 -11.30 -4.90
N THR A 40 -18.04 -10.21 -4.50
CA THR A 40 -17.09 -9.45 -5.32
C THR A 40 -15.84 -10.26 -5.64
N SER A 41 -15.34 -11.06 -4.66
CA SER A 41 -14.20 -11.95 -4.89
C SER A 41 -14.53 -13.03 -5.94
N ALA A 42 -15.76 -13.53 -5.98
CA ALA A 42 -16.21 -14.49 -6.99
C ALA A 42 -16.32 -13.82 -8.38
N GLU A 43 -16.95 -12.66 -8.48
CA GLU A 43 -17.09 -11.91 -9.74
C GLU A 43 -15.72 -11.58 -10.35
N SER A 44 -14.78 -11.12 -9.52
CA SER A 44 -13.43 -10.77 -9.96
C SER A 44 -12.54 -11.99 -10.23
N SER A 45 -12.97 -13.24 -9.90
CA SER A 45 -12.08 -14.41 -9.94
C SER A 45 -11.51 -14.73 -11.31
N ILE A 46 -12.28 -14.48 -12.38
CA ILE A 46 -11.93 -14.74 -13.78
C ILE A 46 -11.40 -13.52 -14.51
N ALA A 47 -11.45 -12.34 -13.90
CA ALA A 47 -11.04 -11.12 -14.56
C ALA A 47 -9.57 -11.14 -14.98
N PRO A 48 -9.23 -10.61 -16.18
CA PRO A 48 -7.87 -10.58 -16.68
C PRO A 48 -6.95 -9.65 -15.87
N VAL A 49 -7.49 -8.59 -15.27
CA VAL A 49 -6.74 -7.65 -14.41
C VAL A 49 -7.45 -7.49 -13.08
N LYS A 50 -6.66 -7.47 -11.99
CA LYS A 50 -7.17 -7.23 -10.63
C LYS A 50 -6.20 -6.43 -9.81
N GLY A 51 -6.75 -5.71 -8.84
CA GLY A 51 -5.97 -4.94 -7.91
C GLY A 51 -6.73 -4.48 -6.67
N PHE A 52 -6.00 -3.79 -5.83
CA PHE A 52 -6.58 -3.03 -4.72
C PHE A 52 -6.86 -1.61 -5.18
N PHE A 53 -7.96 -1.06 -4.69
CA PHE A 53 -8.33 0.33 -4.90
C PHE A 53 -8.35 1.06 -3.55
N ALA A 54 -7.79 2.26 -3.53
CA ALA A 54 -7.81 3.12 -2.34
C ALA A 54 -7.89 4.60 -2.75
N LYS A 55 -8.43 5.42 -1.85
CA LYS A 55 -8.46 6.88 -2.01
C LYS A 55 -7.43 7.52 -1.08
N TYR A 56 -6.55 8.32 -1.66
CA TYR A 56 -5.58 9.13 -0.99
C TYR A 56 -6.00 10.59 -1.04
N TYR A 57 -5.54 11.40 -0.10
CA TYR A 57 -5.87 12.83 -0.06
C TYR A 57 -4.62 13.67 -0.24
N CYS A 58 -4.64 14.59 -1.19
CA CYS A 58 -3.63 15.62 -1.37
C CYS A 58 -4.03 16.87 -0.58
N TYR A 59 -3.23 17.23 0.42
CA TYR A 59 -3.51 18.45 1.21
C TYR A 59 -3.25 19.74 0.45
N GLU A 60 -2.39 19.71 -0.54
CA GLU A 60 -2.11 20.89 -1.37
C GLU A 60 -3.25 21.17 -2.36
N CYS A 61 -3.63 20.17 -3.17
CA CYS A 61 -4.76 20.31 -4.10
C CYS A 61 -6.12 20.31 -3.38
N GLN A 62 -6.21 19.80 -2.15
CA GLN A 62 -7.44 19.59 -1.38
C GLN A 62 -8.41 18.60 -2.04
N GLU A 63 -7.88 17.61 -2.76
CA GLU A 63 -8.64 16.64 -3.53
C GLU A 63 -8.26 15.20 -3.17
N PHE A 64 -9.17 14.28 -3.46
CA PHE A 64 -8.91 12.85 -3.38
C PHE A 64 -8.29 12.36 -4.68
N ILE A 65 -7.25 11.53 -4.53
CA ILE A 65 -6.54 10.85 -5.63
C ILE A 65 -6.89 9.37 -5.57
N ASN A 66 -7.35 8.81 -6.68
CA ASN A 66 -7.66 7.39 -6.81
C ASN A 66 -6.36 6.60 -7.03
N LYS A 67 -6.07 5.64 -6.14
CA LYS A 67 -4.91 4.75 -6.30
C LYS A 67 -5.33 3.35 -6.68
N PHE A 68 -4.73 2.84 -7.75
CA PHE A 68 -4.90 1.48 -8.28
C PHE A 68 -3.59 0.72 -8.11
N ILE A 69 -3.62 -0.38 -7.37
CA ILE A 69 -2.47 -1.28 -7.17
C ILE A 69 -2.80 -2.60 -7.85
N ILE A 70 -2.21 -2.85 -9.02
CA ILE A 70 -2.45 -4.06 -9.82
C ILE A 70 -1.57 -5.19 -9.28
N TYR A 71 -2.16 -6.26 -8.75
CA TYR A 71 -1.44 -7.43 -8.26
C TYR A 71 -1.59 -8.67 -9.16
N LYS A 72 -2.50 -8.62 -10.16
CA LYS A 72 -2.69 -9.68 -11.15
C LYS A 72 -3.05 -9.09 -12.50
N LYS A 73 -2.35 -9.52 -13.55
CA LYS A 73 -2.71 -9.23 -14.94
C LYS A 73 -2.57 -10.50 -15.80
N SER A 74 -3.36 -10.60 -16.86
CA SER A 74 -3.15 -11.61 -17.90
C SER A 74 -1.83 -11.33 -18.62
N PRO A 75 -1.02 -12.36 -18.94
CA PRO A 75 0.20 -12.18 -19.72
C PRO A 75 0.01 -11.54 -21.09
N GLU A 76 -1.22 -11.64 -21.62
CA GLU A 76 -1.57 -11.12 -22.95
C GLU A 76 -1.89 -9.62 -22.94
N MET A 77 -2.13 -9.02 -21.76
CA MET A 77 -2.45 -7.60 -21.62
C MET A 77 -1.19 -6.77 -21.42
N ASP A 78 -1.03 -5.76 -22.27
CA ASP A 78 0.03 -4.76 -22.13
C ASP A 78 -0.27 -3.78 -20.98
N GLU A 79 0.78 -3.32 -20.29
CA GLU A 79 0.63 -2.38 -19.19
C GLU A 79 0.09 -1.03 -19.64
N GLY A 80 0.48 -0.57 -20.83
CA GLY A 80 -0.01 0.66 -21.43
C GLY A 80 -1.51 0.61 -21.71
N GLU A 81 -2.04 -0.54 -22.16
CA GLU A 81 -3.48 -0.75 -22.35
C GLU A 81 -4.22 -0.71 -21.01
N ILE A 82 -3.68 -1.33 -19.98
CA ILE A 82 -4.27 -1.32 -18.63
C ILE A 82 -4.31 0.10 -18.08
N ILE A 83 -3.21 0.85 -18.19
CA ILE A 83 -3.14 2.26 -17.78
C ILE A 83 -4.23 3.06 -18.49
N GLN A 84 -4.34 2.93 -19.82
CA GLN A 84 -5.32 3.66 -20.61
C GLN A 84 -6.76 3.35 -20.18
N MET A 85 -7.10 2.06 -19.95
CA MET A 85 -8.43 1.66 -19.47
C MET A 85 -8.75 2.28 -18.09
N ILE A 86 -7.77 2.33 -17.19
CA ILE A 86 -7.95 2.95 -15.87
C ILE A 86 -8.08 4.47 -16.02
N GLU A 87 -7.26 5.12 -16.86
CA GLU A 87 -7.34 6.56 -17.11
C GLU A 87 -8.68 6.96 -17.70
N ASP A 88 -9.21 6.19 -18.64
CA ASP A 88 -10.50 6.45 -19.29
C ASP A 88 -11.72 6.18 -18.38
N SER A 89 -11.51 5.50 -17.25
CA SER A 89 -12.61 5.11 -16.35
C SER A 89 -13.27 6.27 -15.59
N SER A 90 -12.56 7.36 -15.38
CA SER A 90 -13.06 8.61 -14.75
C SER A 90 -12.13 9.77 -15.04
N ASP A 91 -12.58 11.00 -14.79
CA ASP A 91 -11.76 12.23 -14.92
C ASP A 91 -10.93 12.53 -13.65
N ASP A 92 -11.08 11.72 -12.59
CA ASP A 92 -10.33 11.94 -11.34
C ASP A 92 -8.85 11.65 -11.52
N SER A 93 -8.00 12.38 -10.80
CA SER A 93 -6.56 12.13 -10.76
C SER A 93 -6.24 10.76 -10.19
N LYS A 94 -5.28 10.06 -10.80
CA LYS A 94 -4.98 8.66 -10.50
C LYS A 94 -3.48 8.40 -10.29
N ILE A 95 -3.20 7.47 -9.39
CA ILE A 95 -1.90 6.81 -9.22
C ILE A 95 -2.10 5.36 -9.61
N ILE A 96 -1.34 4.86 -10.59
CA ILE A 96 -1.41 3.49 -11.08
C ILE A 96 -0.06 2.82 -10.80
N GLN A 97 -0.11 1.75 -10.02
CA GLN A 97 1.08 1.00 -9.61
C GLN A 97 0.91 -0.48 -9.97
N PHE A 98 1.89 -1.06 -10.65
CA PHE A 98 1.97 -2.49 -10.88
C PHE A 98 2.77 -3.15 -9.77
N ASP A 99 2.17 -4.16 -9.14
CA ASP A 99 2.78 -4.92 -8.02
C ASP A 99 3.49 -6.21 -8.51
N ASP A 100 3.72 -6.32 -9.82
CA ASP A 100 4.33 -7.49 -10.47
C ASP A 100 5.76 -7.77 -10.02
N GLU A 101 6.50 -6.72 -9.63
CA GLU A 101 7.89 -6.87 -9.17
C GLU A 101 7.99 -7.61 -7.82
N PHE A 102 6.90 -7.69 -7.06
CA PHE A 102 6.89 -8.27 -5.72
C PHE A 102 6.83 -9.80 -5.70
N GLN A 103 6.44 -10.44 -6.81
CA GLN A 103 6.19 -11.87 -6.84
C GLN A 103 7.23 -12.68 -7.62
N ARG A 104 8.20 -12.02 -8.24
CA ARG A 104 9.22 -12.69 -9.05
C ARG A 104 10.61 -12.61 -8.45
N CYS A 105 11.36 -13.70 -8.62
CA CYS A 105 12.77 -13.77 -8.25
C CYS A 105 13.60 -12.90 -9.19
N ILE A 106 14.38 -11.96 -8.65
CA ILE A 106 15.24 -11.08 -9.44
C ILE A 106 16.37 -11.81 -10.18
N GLU A 107 16.76 -13.02 -9.70
CA GLU A 107 17.83 -13.80 -10.32
C GLU A 107 17.34 -14.65 -11.50
N CYS A 108 16.13 -15.21 -11.43
CA CYS A 108 15.66 -16.18 -12.41
C CYS A 108 14.24 -15.90 -12.95
N GLY A 109 13.55 -14.86 -12.51
CA GLY A 109 12.20 -14.51 -12.95
C GLY A 109 11.08 -15.46 -12.49
N SER A 110 11.38 -16.53 -11.75
CA SER A 110 10.38 -17.49 -11.28
C SER A 110 9.49 -16.87 -10.20
N GLU A 111 8.23 -17.32 -10.11
CA GLU A 111 7.34 -16.94 -9.01
C GLU A 111 7.93 -17.26 -7.65
N LEU A 112 7.69 -16.36 -6.70
CA LEU A 112 8.11 -16.49 -5.31
C LEU A 112 6.96 -17.01 -4.45
N ALA A 113 7.23 -17.98 -3.60
CA ALA A 113 6.31 -18.39 -2.55
C ALA A 113 6.48 -17.47 -1.34
N SER A 114 5.40 -16.79 -0.91
CA SER A 114 5.39 -16.04 0.35
C SER A 114 5.54 -16.98 1.52
N LYS A 115 6.40 -16.62 2.48
CA LYS A 115 6.61 -17.38 3.72
C LYS A 115 6.09 -16.66 4.95
N ALA A 116 6.23 -15.33 4.98
CA ALA A 116 5.85 -14.53 6.14
C ALA A 116 5.76 -13.05 5.79
N ASP A 117 4.85 -12.36 6.46
CA ASP A 117 4.69 -10.91 6.41
C ASP A 117 4.76 -10.39 7.85
N TYR A 118 5.71 -9.51 8.13
CA TYR A 118 5.91 -8.93 9.44
C TYR A 118 6.08 -7.42 9.36
N SER A 119 5.75 -6.72 10.42
CA SER A 119 6.17 -5.33 10.60
C SER A 119 7.64 -5.29 10.98
N PHE A 120 8.35 -4.24 10.59
CA PHE A 120 9.71 -3.97 11.05
C PHE A 120 9.91 -2.49 11.35
N ALA A 121 10.88 -2.20 12.21
CA ALA A 121 11.28 -0.82 12.52
C ALA A 121 12.77 -0.76 12.89
N LEU A 122 13.39 0.39 12.59
CA LEU A 122 14.61 0.84 13.26
C LEU A 122 14.20 1.90 14.27
N ASP A 123 14.38 1.64 15.56
CA ASP A 123 14.02 2.59 16.60
C ASP A 123 15.03 3.74 16.74
N ILE A 124 14.78 4.65 17.68
CA ILE A 124 15.65 5.80 17.92
C ILE A 124 17.01 5.42 18.55
N ASP A 125 17.09 4.24 19.18
CA ASP A 125 18.28 3.72 19.83
C ASP A 125 19.13 2.83 18.89
N ASP A 126 18.78 2.79 17.58
CA ASP A 126 19.39 1.98 16.52
C ASP A 126 19.19 0.47 16.68
N GLU A 127 18.16 0.05 17.45
CA GLU A 127 17.74 -1.34 17.51
C GLU A 127 16.79 -1.69 16.36
N PHE A 128 17.07 -2.79 15.67
CA PHE A 128 16.29 -3.26 14.54
C PHE A 128 15.33 -4.37 14.94
N HIS A 129 14.06 -4.15 14.75
CA HIS A 129 12.97 -5.04 15.16
C HIS A 129 12.26 -5.64 13.94
N ILE A 130 12.06 -6.96 13.91
CA ILE A 130 11.23 -7.69 12.93
C ILE A 130 10.36 -8.69 13.70
N GLY A 131 9.03 -8.65 13.54
CA GLY A 131 8.11 -9.63 14.07
C GLY A 131 6.76 -9.06 14.48
N GLU A 132 5.81 -9.96 14.75
CA GLU A 132 4.46 -9.58 15.17
C GLU A 132 4.42 -9.04 16.61
N ASP A 133 5.33 -9.49 17.48
CA ASP A 133 5.26 -9.26 18.93
C ASP A 133 6.33 -8.28 19.45
N ASP A 134 7.37 -7.98 18.68
CA ASP A 134 8.55 -7.29 19.23
C ASP A 134 8.43 -5.76 19.18
N TYR A 135 7.57 -5.20 18.33
CA TYR A 135 7.42 -3.76 18.21
C TYR A 135 5.98 -3.31 18.10
N ASP A 136 5.46 -2.77 19.20
CA ASP A 136 4.08 -2.26 19.26
C ASP A 136 4.04 -0.81 18.80
N PHE A 137 3.74 -0.60 17.52
CA PHE A 137 3.55 0.72 16.91
C PHE A 137 2.44 1.55 17.59
N SER A 138 1.49 0.88 18.29
CA SER A 138 0.37 1.56 18.96
C SER A 138 0.79 2.28 20.24
N LYS A 139 1.95 1.95 20.83
CA LYS A 139 2.43 2.55 22.09
C LYS A 139 3.15 3.88 21.94
N GLY A 140 3.17 4.46 20.74
CA GLY A 140 3.86 5.72 20.48
C GLY A 140 5.38 5.62 20.54
N ASN A 141 5.93 4.44 20.33
CA ASN A 141 7.37 4.22 20.22
C ASN A 141 7.92 5.06 19.06
N LYS A 142 9.02 5.74 19.33
CA LYS A 142 9.68 6.57 18.31
C LYS A 142 10.61 5.68 17.48
N PHE A 143 10.53 5.79 16.17
CA PHE A 143 11.40 5.07 15.23
C PHE A 143 11.96 6.02 14.18
N LYS A 144 13.11 5.65 13.64
CA LYS A 144 13.79 6.36 12.55
C LYS A 144 13.14 6.05 11.22
N PHE A 145 12.90 4.77 10.94
CA PHE A 145 12.07 4.32 9.83
C PHE A 145 11.38 2.99 10.18
N ALA A 146 10.27 2.71 9.50
CA ALA A 146 9.49 1.51 9.71
C ALA A 146 8.81 1.04 8.42
N GLY A 147 8.29 -0.18 8.43
CA GLY A 147 7.61 -0.72 7.27
C GLY A 147 7.15 -2.16 7.41
N ILE A 148 6.97 -2.80 6.27
CA ILE A 148 6.52 -4.19 6.14
C ILE A 148 7.66 -5.02 5.54
N TYR A 149 7.98 -6.11 6.20
CA TYR A 149 8.90 -7.13 5.74
C TYR A 149 8.13 -8.29 5.13
N HIS A 150 8.52 -8.69 3.95
CA HIS A 150 7.99 -9.87 3.26
C HIS A 150 9.10 -10.89 3.05
N GLY A 151 8.96 -12.06 3.66
CA GLY A 151 9.84 -13.20 3.44
C GLY A 151 9.34 -14.07 2.28
N TYR A 152 10.15 -14.26 1.25
CA TYR A 152 9.85 -15.11 0.11
C TYR A 152 10.88 -16.23 -0.05
N PHE A 153 10.48 -17.30 -0.73
CA PHE A 153 11.38 -18.36 -1.13
C PHE A 153 11.28 -18.63 -2.63
N CYS A 154 12.41 -18.61 -3.31
CA CYS A 154 12.50 -19.03 -4.70
C CYS A 154 12.83 -20.52 -4.77
N SER A 155 11.86 -21.33 -5.20
CA SER A 155 12.03 -22.78 -5.35
C SER A 155 13.04 -23.16 -6.45
N ASN A 156 13.22 -22.30 -7.44
CA ASN A 156 14.18 -22.51 -8.54
C ASN A 156 15.62 -22.22 -8.08
N CYS A 157 15.89 -21.08 -7.49
CA CYS A 157 17.21 -20.70 -6.98
C CYS A 157 17.54 -21.32 -5.62
N LYS A 158 16.56 -21.91 -4.92
CA LYS A 158 16.69 -22.45 -3.55
C LYS A 158 17.14 -21.38 -2.53
N LYS A 159 16.76 -20.13 -2.74
CA LYS A 159 17.16 -18.99 -1.91
C LYS A 159 15.97 -18.35 -1.23
N GLN A 160 16.21 -17.84 -0.03
CA GLN A 160 15.32 -16.92 0.63
C GLN A 160 15.56 -15.51 0.08
N ILE A 161 14.46 -14.74 -0.09
CA ILE A 161 14.48 -13.36 -0.58
C ILE A 161 13.70 -12.52 0.42
N ASN A 162 14.36 -11.51 0.97
CA ASN A 162 13.79 -10.60 1.93
C ASN A 162 13.42 -9.29 1.22
N LYS A 163 12.16 -8.89 1.29
CA LYS A 163 11.68 -7.61 0.76
C LYS A 163 11.26 -6.72 1.91
N PHE A 164 11.73 -5.48 1.89
CA PHE A 164 11.39 -4.47 2.86
C PHE A 164 10.66 -3.31 2.16
N VAL A 165 9.44 -3.06 2.56
CA VAL A 165 8.65 -1.92 2.09
C VAL A 165 8.66 -0.86 3.18
N ILE A 166 9.34 0.24 2.97
CA ILE A 166 9.36 1.36 3.91
C ILE A 166 8.04 2.10 3.83
N THR A 167 7.34 2.20 4.93
CA THR A 167 6.09 2.95 5.04
C THR A 167 6.27 4.29 5.74
N GLU A 168 7.29 4.42 6.59
CA GLU A 168 7.57 5.63 7.35
C GLU A 168 9.08 5.87 7.46
N ASN A 169 9.52 7.11 7.29
CA ASN A 169 10.92 7.53 7.35
C ASN A 169 11.05 8.86 8.10
N ASN A 170 10.95 8.80 9.42
CA ASN A 170 10.92 9.98 10.30
C ASN A 170 12.28 10.67 10.46
N ALA A 171 13.38 9.97 10.19
CA ALA A 171 14.73 10.49 10.29
C ALA A 171 15.29 11.00 8.94
N ASN A 172 14.47 11.02 7.88
CA ASN A 172 14.87 11.43 6.54
C ASN A 172 16.10 10.68 6.00
N PHE A 173 16.21 9.39 6.30
CA PHE A 173 17.26 8.55 5.74
C PHE A 173 17.16 8.50 4.22
N THR A 174 18.30 8.59 3.55
CA THR A 174 18.39 8.32 2.12
C THR A 174 18.22 6.82 1.85
N ASP A 175 17.84 6.45 0.65
CA ASP A 175 17.70 5.03 0.25
C ASP A 175 18.99 4.24 0.47
N SER A 176 20.16 4.87 0.24
CA SER A 176 21.45 4.24 0.49
C SER A 176 21.70 3.96 1.98
N GLN A 177 21.29 4.86 2.87
CA GLN A 177 21.39 4.69 4.32
C GLN A 177 20.46 3.59 4.82
N ILE A 178 19.19 3.58 4.38
CA ILE A 178 18.24 2.54 4.73
C ILE A 178 18.75 1.18 4.25
N LYS A 179 19.22 1.11 3.01
CA LYS A 179 19.77 -0.13 2.44
C LYS A 179 20.99 -0.63 3.20
N ALA A 180 21.88 0.25 3.67
CA ALA A 180 23.03 -0.12 4.48
C ALA A 180 22.58 -0.76 5.80
N VAL A 181 21.64 -0.12 6.52
CA VAL A 181 21.08 -0.66 7.77
C VAL A 181 20.42 -2.03 7.54
N LEU A 182 19.56 -2.16 6.52
CA LEU A 182 18.89 -3.42 6.23
C LEU A 182 19.90 -4.55 5.92
N ASN A 183 20.97 -4.25 5.19
CA ASN A 183 22.03 -5.22 4.88
C ASN A 183 22.84 -5.64 6.10
N GLU A 184 22.98 -4.80 7.11
CA GLU A 184 23.66 -5.15 8.37
C GLU A 184 22.85 -6.15 9.19
N HIS A 185 21.52 -6.11 9.08
CA HIS A 185 20.60 -6.94 9.86
C HIS A 185 20.08 -8.18 9.12
N THR A 186 20.38 -8.32 7.83
CA THR A 186 19.92 -9.46 7.00
C THR A 186 21.08 -10.08 6.23
N ASN A 187 21.25 -11.40 6.37
CA ASN A 187 22.37 -12.14 5.71
C ASN A 187 22.00 -12.63 4.30
N ASP A 188 20.77 -12.42 3.85
CA ASP A 188 20.26 -12.95 2.59
C ASP A 188 20.07 -11.84 1.55
N LEU A 189 19.74 -12.24 0.32
CA LEU A 189 19.45 -11.32 -0.78
C LEU A 189 18.33 -10.36 -0.38
N THR A 190 18.69 -9.12 -0.05
CA THR A 190 17.76 -8.11 0.41
C THR A 190 17.35 -7.23 -0.76
N ILE A 191 16.07 -7.23 -1.07
CA ILE A 191 15.46 -6.29 -2.01
C ILE A 191 14.84 -5.18 -1.18
N PHE A 192 15.46 -4.01 -1.24
CA PHE A 192 14.89 -2.79 -0.69
C PHE A 192 13.90 -2.19 -1.69
N ILE A 193 12.68 -1.99 -1.23
CA ILE A 193 11.68 -1.22 -1.97
C ILE A 193 11.23 -0.11 -1.03
N ARG A 194 11.62 1.12 -1.36
CA ARG A 194 10.94 2.28 -0.79
C ARG A 194 9.54 2.30 -1.39
N ARG A 195 8.51 2.45 -0.56
CA ARG A 195 7.28 3.04 -1.03
C ARG A 195 7.69 4.43 -1.50
N ASP A 196 7.66 4.64 -2.80
CA ASP A 196 7.58 6.00 -3.29
C ASP A 196 6.40 6.61 -2.57
N PHE A 197 6.64 7.62 -1.77
CA PHE A 197 5.56 8.38 -1.18
C PHE A 197 4.60 8.65 -2.31
N ASP A 198 3.34 8.28 -2.13
CA ASP A 198 2.35 8.48 -3.16
C ASP A 198 2.36 9.97 -3.50
N ILE A 199 2.73 10.29 -4.72
CA ILE A 199 2.88 11.68 -5.16
C ILE A 199 1.64 12.06 -5.94
N CYS A 200 1.09 13.22 -5.63
CA CYS A 200 -0.03 13.78 -6.35
C CYS A 200 0.35 14.04 -7.81
N PRO A 201 -0.36 13.48 -8.80
CA PRO A 201 -0.05 13.70 -10.21
C PRO A 201 -0.25 15.16 -10.64
N ASP A 202 -1.05 15.95 -9.91
CA ASP A 202 -1.41 17.31 -10.29
C ASP A 202 -0.41 18.35 -9.76
N CYS A 203 0.09 18.19 -8.51
CA CYS A 203 0.99 19.20 -7.90
C CYS A 203 2.37 18.67 -7.50
N GLY A 204 2.60 17.36 -7.57
CA GLY A 204 3.87 16.74 -7.19
C GLY A 204 4.10 16.61 -5.67
N GLU A 205 3.13 16.98 -4.85
CA GLU A 205 3.22 16.87 -3.39
C GLU A 205 2.76 15.49 -2.92
N GLU A 206 3.16 15.10 -1.72
CA GLU A 206 2.82 13.84 -1.10
C GLU A 206 1.32 13.70 -0.86
N VAL A 207 0.74 12.52 -1.11
CA VAL A 207 -0.65 12.21 -0.81
C VAL A 207 -0.75 11.18 0.32
N TYR A 208 -1.86 11.26 1.08
CA TYR A 208 -2.01 10.51 2.32
C TYR A 208 -3.26 9.65 2.31
N PHE A 209 -3.11 8.40 2.73
CA PHE A 209 -4.26 7.57 3.08
C PHE A 209 -4.84 8.06 4.41
N LEU A 210 -6.08 8.56 4.39
CA LEU A 210 -6.71 9.09 5.60
C LEU A 210 -7.08 7.97 6.57
N ASN A 211 -6.56 8.08 7.79
CA ASN A 211 -6.76 7.14 8.88
C ASN A 211 -6.99 7.86 10.20
N GLN A 212 -7.03 7.11 11.30
CA GLN A 212 -7.01 7.67 12.63
C GLN A 212 -5.71 8.47 12.84
N ASN A 213 -5.84 9.67 13.41
CA ASN A 213 -4.79 10.66 13.63
C ASN A 213 -4.36 11.46 12.37
N SER A 214 -4.86 11.16 11.17
CA SER A 214 -4.65 12.04 10.02
C SER A 214 -5.27 13.42 10.29
N THR A 215 -4.59 14.48 9.86
CA THR A 215 -5.10 15.85 9.93
C THR A 215 -6.43 15.94 9.17
N CYS A 216 -7.40 16.62 9.74
CA CYS A 216 -8.71 16.79 9.09
C CYS A 216 -8.58 17.54 7.77
N PRO A 217 -9.02 16.99 6.63
CA PRO A 217 -8.95 17.65 5.32
C PRO A 217 -9.67 19.00 5.27
N LYS A 218 -10.77 19.14 6.03
CA LYS A 218 -11.61 20.32 5.99
C LYS A 218 -11.10 21.47 6.82
N CYS A 219 -10.72 21.25 8.09
CA CYS A 219 -10.36 22.33 8.97
C CYS A 219 -8.86 22.46 9.24
N ARG A 220 -8.08 21.41 8.98
CA ARG A 220 -6.62 21.34 9.22
C ARG A 220 -6.17 21.66 10.66
N LYS A 221 -7.12 21.69 11.60
CA LYS A 221 -6.85 22.09 13.00
C LYS A 221 -6.86 20.94 13.99
N ASP A 222 -7.42 19.83 13.60
CA ASP A 222 -7.62 18.67 14.47
C ASP A 222 -7.45 17.37 13.69
N SER A 223 -7.24 16.28 14.39
CA SER A 223 -7.08 14.96 13.79
C SER A 223 -8.42 14.25 13.63
N LEU A 224 -8.47 13.30 12.68
CA LEU A 224 -9.59 12.40 12.53
C LEU A 224 -9.59 11.35 13.66
N THR A 225 -10.76 11.06 14.20
CA THR A 225 -10.98 9.99 15.19
C THR A 225 -11.94 8.96 14.63
N ILE A 226 -11.81 7.71 15.04
CA ILE A 226 -12.76 6.66 14.64
C ILE A 226 -14.09 6.92 15.35
N SER A 227 -15.16 7.08 14.58
CA SER A 227 -16.52 7.24 15.09
C SER A 227 -17.36 5.96 14.97
N ASP A 228 -17.01 5.10 14.00
CA ASP A 228 -17.70 3.82 13.77
C ASP A 228 -16.78 2.85 13.03
N HIS A 229 -16.92 1.57 13.31
CA HIS A 229 -16.16 0.50 12.66
C HIS A 229 -17.05 -0.74 12.51
N MET A 230 -17.19 -1.23 11.29
CA MET A 230 -17.94 -2.45 11.00
C MET A 230 -17.27 -3.31 9.93
N MET A 231 -17.53 -4.60 10.03
CA MET A 231 -17.21 -5.55 8.96
C MET A 231 -18.43 -5.68 8.05
N VAL A 232 -18.21 -5.61 6.75
CA VAL A 232 -19.24 -5.73 5.70
C VAL A 232 -19.06 -7.07 4.98
N ASP A 233 -20.12 -7.86 4.93
CA ASP A 233 -20.16 -9.16 4.23
C ASP A 233 -20.65 -9.01 2.79
#